data_93b341b06090ef7f8ba981357884b846
#
_entry.id   93b341b06090ef7f8ba981357884b846
#
_cell.length_a   1.000
_cell.length_b   1.000
_cell.length_c   1.000
_cell.angle_alpha   90.00
_cell.angle_beta   90.00
_cell.angle_gamma   90.00
#
_symmetry.space_group_name_H-M   'P 1'
#
loop_
_entity.id
_entity.type
_entity.pdbx_description
1 polymer ?
#
loop_
_entity_poly.entity_id
_entity_poly.type
_entity_poly.pdbx_seq_one_letter_code
_entity_poly.pdbx_strand_id
1 'polypeptide(L)'
;MTSVLISGASVAGPALAYFLSRHGFTVTVVERAPALRPGGQAIDVRGTALTVVERMGILSDVRRCRTRMNGMSMLDGDGNELWRSTEMAMSSGRLDSDDVELLREDLSLLIHDSTKDDVEYLFGDSITSLAQDERGVRAVFERAGARPFDLVVGADGLHSNVRRLVFGPEQEFVHHLGTYLSIFSMDNCLGLENWQTWFNDGNTGGAIYPVRDNTELRVNLGFHAEEPVTYDHRDVEAQKRLVAERYPDARWEVPRLLRAMWDAPDFYFDSMAQVRMERWSAGRVTLLGDAGYCASPLSGQGTSLALVGAYVLAAELARSGHEAAFAAYEERMRPWVELNQALVENNRDQSEEISSGESPLDHVKNAIQLPR
;
A
#
# COMPACT_ATOMS: atom_id res chain seq x y z
N MET A 1 -26.12 -17.84 -3.67
CA MET A 1 -24.80 -17.36 -3.21
C MET A 1 -24.68 -15.91 -3.61
N THR A 2 -24.27 -15.06 -2.71
CA THR A 2 -24.05 -13.63 -3.00
C THR A 2 -22.77 -13.47 -3.81
N SER A 3 -22.87 -12.80 -4.96
CA SER A 3 -21.74 -12.54 -5.87
C SER A 3 -21.09 -11.19 -5.56
N VAL A 4 -19.77 -11.14 -5.44
CA VAL A 4 -19.01 -9.94 -5.13
C VAL A 4 -17.93 -9.72 -6.18
N LEU A 5 -17.94 -8.52 -6.79
CA LEU A 5 -16.85 -8.05 -7.64
C LEU A 5 -15.89 -7.20 -6.79
N ILE A 6 -14.61 -7.51 -6.85
CA ILE A 6 -13.54 -6.73 -6.21
C ILE A 6 -12.65 -6.14 -7.30
N SER A 7 -12.42 -4.83 -7.27
CA SER A 7 -11.49 -4.14 -8.16
C SER A 7 -10.14 -3.99 -7.47
N GLY A 8 -9.09 -4.60 -8.03
CA GLY A 8 -7.72 -4.56 -7.54
C GLY A 8 -7.22 -5.88 -6.94
N ALA A 9 -6.08 -6.38 -7.43
CA ALA A 9 -5.46 -7.66 -7.04
C ALA A 9 -4.12 -7.50 -6.30
N SER A 10 -3.89 -6.40 -5.58
CA SER A 10 -2.68 -6.24 -4.76
C SER A 10 -2.85 -6.94 -3.40
N VAL A 11 -2.98 -6.21 -2.29
CA VAL A 11 -3.11 -6.76 -0.94
C VAL A 11 -4.57 -6.83 -0.50
N ALA A 12 -5.27 -5.69 -0.52
CA ALA A 12 -6.61 -5.55 0.06
C ALA A 12 -7.66 -6.46 -0.63
N GLY A 13 -7.69 -6.46 -1.97
CA GLY A 13 -8.65 -7.24 -2.74
C GLY A 13 -8.54 -8.75 -2.53
N PRO A 14 -7.37 -9.36 -2.75
CA PRO A 14 -7.17 -10.80 -2.49
C PRO A 14 -7.37 -11.18 -1.02
N ALA A 15 -7.00 -10.32 -0.05
CA ALA A 15 -7.27 -10.58 1.37
C ALA A 15 -8.78 -10.61 1.66
N LEU A 16 -9.55 -9.68 1.07
CA LEU A 16 -11.01 -9.70 1.16
C LEU A 16 -11.58 -10.95 0.47
N ALA A 17 -11.09 -11.28 -0.72
CA ALA A 17 -11.52 -12.45 -1.47
C ALA A 17 -11.30 -13.75 -0.68
N TYR A 18 -10.18 -13.87 0.03
CA TYR A 18 -9.88 -14.98 0.92
C TYR A 18 -10.98 -15.20 1.97
N PHE A 19 -11.34 -14.16 2.70
CA PHE A 19 -12.35 -14.30 3.77
C PHE A 19 -13.76 -14.48 3.20
N LEU A 20 -14.13 -13.75 2.15
CA LEU A 20 -15.47 -13.88 1.55
C LEU A 20 -15.72 -15.26 0.96
N SER A 21 -14.74 -15.87 0.25
CA SER A 21 -14.90 -17.22 -0.31
C SER A 21 -15.18 -18.25 0.78
N ARG A 22 -14.53 -18.12 1.93
CA ARG A 22 -14.74 -19.00 3.11
C ARG A 22 -16.07 -18.78 3.82
N HIS A 23 -16.67 -17.61 3.63
CA HIS A 23 -18.04 -17.32 4.08
C HIS A 23 -19.11 -17.66 3.02
N GLY A 24 -18.74 -18.34 1.94
CA GLY A 24 -19.68 -18.84 0.92
C GLY A 24 -20.13 -17.80 -0.11
N PHE A 25 -19.37 -16.69 -0.27
CA PHE A 25 -19.58 -15.75 -1.35
C PHE A 25 -18.91 -16.26 -2.65
N THR A 26 -19.50 -15.93 -3.78
CA THR A 26 -18.85 -16.11 -5.08
C THR A 26 -18.09 -14.85 -5.43
N VAL A 27 -16.75 -14.94 -5.54
CA VAL A 27 -15.89 -13.77 -5.67
C VAL A 27 -15.22 -13.74 -7.04
N THR A 28 -15.28 -12.58 -7.69
CA THR A 28 -14.50 -12.24 -8.89
C THR A 28 -13.61 -11.04 -8.57
N VAL A 29 -12.31 -11.15 -8.81
CA VAL A 29 -11.35 -10.05 -8.69
C VAL A 29 -10.95 -9.58 -10.08
N VAL A 30 -11.08 -8.28 -10.39
CA VAL A 30 -10.59 -7.68 -11.62
C VAL A 30 -9.34 -6.86 -11.35
N GLU A 31 -8.32 -7.01 -12.22
CA GLU A 31 -7.05 -6.28 -12.14
C GLU A 31 -6.66 -5.77 -13.54
N ARG A 32 -6.35 -4.47 -13.63
CA ARG A 32 -5.96 -3.84 -14.90
C ARG A 32 -4.60 -4.32 -15.43
N ALA A 33 -3.69 -4.70 -14.54
CA ALA A 33 -2.42 -5.27 -14.93
C ALA A 33 -2.61 -6.68 -15.52
N PRO A 34 -1.77 -7.10 -16.47
CA PRO A 34 -1.91 -8.42 -17.12
C PRO A 34 -1.54 -9.59 -16.20
N ALA A 35 -0.95 -9.31 -15.04
CA ALA A 35 -0.58 -10.27 -13.99
C ALA A 35 -0.42 -9.52 -12.66
N LEU A 36 -0.11 -10.22 -11.58
CA LEU A 36 0.33 -9.61 -10.34
C LEU A 36 1.54 -8.71 -10.62
N ARG A 37 1.47 -7.46 -10.16
CA ARG A 37 2.53 -6.47 -10.43
C ARG A 37 3.81 -6.88 -9.70
N PRO A 38 4.93 -7.10 -10.39
CA PRO A 38 6.22 -7.35 -9.77
C PRO A 38 6.77 -6.10 -9.09
N GLY A 39 7.82 -6.25 -8.29
CA GLY A 39 8.54 -5.13 -7.67
C GLY A 39 7.73 -4.43 -6.58
N GLY A 40 8.14 -3.21 -6.28
CA GLY A 40 7.60 -2.39 -5.22
C GLY A 40 8.44 -2.43 -3.95
N GLN A 41 8.12 -1.52 -3.04
CA GLN A 41 8.83 -1.31 -1.79
C GLN A 41 8.65 -2.48 -0.81
N ALA A 42 9.48 -2.49 0.21
CA ALA A 42 9.18 -3.18 1.44
C ALA A 42 7.94 -2.54 2.11
N ILE A 43 7.11 -3.38 2.68
CA ILE A 43 5.87 -3.03 3.38
C ILE A 43 5.81 -3.76 4.71
N ASP A 44 4.98 -3.27 5.61
CA ASP A 44 4.91 -3.79 6.96
C ASP A 44 3.56 -4.44 7.25
N VAL A 45 3.60 -5.61 7.85
CA VAL A 45 2.48 -6.25 8.55
C VAL A 45 2.70 -6.07 10.03
N ARG A 46 1.92 -5.16 10.66
CA ARG A 46 2.15 -4.69 12.03
C ARG A 46 0.96 -4.97 12.95
N GLY A 47 1.27 -5.24 14.21
CA GLY A 47 0.28 -5.32 15.28
C GLY A 47 -0.90 -6.23 14.93
N THR A 48 -2.13 -5.70 14.99
CA THR A 48 -3.36 -6.45 14.74
C THR A 48 -3.40 -7.12 13.36
N ALA A 49 -2.69 -6.59 12.35
CA ALA A 49 -2.62 -7.22 11.01
C ALA A 49 -1.89 -8.58 11.02
N LEU A 50 -0.97 -8.82 11.98
CA LEU A 50 -0.35 -10.15 12.17
C LEU A 50 -1.41 -11.20 12.51
N THR A 51 -2.40 -10.88 13.33
CA THR A 51 -3.52 -11.78 13.62
C THR A 51 -4.35 -12.08 12.38
N VAL A 52 -4.49 -11.11 11.47
CA VAL A 52 -5.23 -11.33 10.21
C VAL A 52 -4.50 -12.33 9.32
N VAL A 53 -3.18 -12.16 9.09
CA VAL A 53 -2.40 -13.12 8.27
C VAL A 53 -2.27 -14.47 8.96
N GLU A 54 -2.32 -14.54 10.30
CA GLU A 54 -2.41 -15.80 11.05
C GLU A 54 -3.75 -16.50 10.78
N ARG A 55 -4.88 -15.78 10.83
CA ARG A 55 -6.20 -16.31 10.46
C ARG A 55 -6.31 -16.75 9.01
N MET A 56 -5.50 -16.16 8.14
CA MET A 56 -5.33 -16.62 6.75
C MET A 56 -4.47 -17.88 6.63
N GLY A 57 -3.78 -18.30 7.68
CA GLY A 57 -2.88 -19.45 7.67
C GLY A 57 -1.53 -19.20 7.00
N ILE A 58 -1.19 -17.95 6.68
CA ILE A 58 0.03 -17.60 5.94
C ILE A 58 1.11 -16.91 6.80
N LEU A 59 0.92 -16.75 8.12
CA LEU A 59 1.86 -16.02 8.98
C LEU A 59 3.29 -16.61 8.93
N SER A 60 3.43 -17.94 8.87
CA SER A 60 4.74 -18.60 8.78
C SER A 60 5.46 -18.25 7.47
N ASP A 61 4.72 -18.12 6.37
CA ASP A 61 5.25 -17.76 5.06
C ASP A 61 5.63 -16.29 5.00
N VAL A 62 4.78 -15.41 5.55
CA VAL A 62 5.06 -13.99 5.73
C VAL A 62 6.35 -13.77 6.52
N ARG A 63 6.54 -14.48 7.66
CA ARG A 63 7.77 -14.41 8.44
C ARG A 63 9.00 -14.94 7.71
N ARG A 64 8.84 -15.90 6.80
CA ARG A 64 9.93 -16.47 5.98
C ARG A 64 10.40 -15.48 4.91
N CYS A 65 9.49 -14.67 4.37
CA CYS A 65 9.78 -13.65 3.37
C CYS A 65 10.26 -12.32 3.97
N ARG A 66 10.44 -12.21 5.30
CA ARG A 66 10.82 -10.96 5.95
C ARG A 66 12.17 -10.44 5.43
N THR A 67 12.29 -9.13 5.31
CA THR A 67 13.58 -8.45 5.14
C THR A 67 14.45 -8.68 6.38
N ARG A 68 15.76 -8.70 6.19
CA ARG A 68 16.72 -8.97 7.28
C ARG A 68 17.65 -7.79 7.43
N MET A 69 17.16 -6.70 8.02
CA MET A 69 17.99 -5.54 8.29
C MET A 69 18.67 -5.67 9.64
N ASN A 70 19.93 -5.29 9.71
CA ASN A 70 20.74 -5.22 10.93
C ASN A 70 20.85 -3.79 11.46
N GLY A 71 20.32 -2.81 10.72
CA GLY A 71 20.35 -1.40 11.07
C GLY A 71 20.27 -0.48 9.84
N MET A 72 20.57 0.78 10.10
CA MET A 72 20.55 1.83 9.08
C MET A 72 21.59 2.90 9.32
N SER A 73 21.97 3.59 8.26
CA SER A 73 22.72 4.86 8.33
C SER A 73 21.90 5.97 7.67
N MET A 74 22.01 7.18 8.21
CA MET A 74 21.57 8.41 7.58
C MET A 74 22.78 9.17 7.08
N LEU A 75 22.78 9.55 5.80
CA LEU A 75 23.84 10.28 5.14
C LEU A 75 23.37 11.68 4.74
N ASP A 76 24.33 12.60 4.56
CA ASP A 76 24.11 13.86 3.86
C ASP A 76 24.17 13.65 2.32
N GLY A 77 23.97 14.74 1.56
CA GLY A 77 24.03 14.71 0.09
C GLY A 77 25.40 14.37 -0.50
N ASP A 78 26.48 14.48 0.28
CA ASP A 78 27.85 14.10 -0.10
C ASP A 78 28.19 12.65 0.25
N GLY A 79 27.28 11.95 0.96
CA GLY A 79 27.48 10.57 1.41
C GLY A 79 28.21 10.45 2.74
N ASN A 80 28.39 11.54 3.49
CA ASN A 80 28.96 11.49 4.82
C ASN A 80 27.91 11.00 5.81
N GLU A 81 28.29 10.04 6.67
CA GLU A 81 27.37 9.52 7.68
C GLU A 81 27.11 10.57 8.77
N LEU A 82 25.84 10.92 8.93
CA LEU A 82 25.37 11.82 9.98
C LEU A 82 25.13 11.05 11.28
N TRP A 83 24.48 9.89 11.18
CA TRP A 83 24.26 8.98 12.29
C TRP A 83 23.90 7.58 11.79
N ARG A 84 23.95 6.59 12.68
CA ARG A 84 23.52 5.21 12.41
C ARG A 84 22.77 4.60 13.60
N SER A 85 21.99 3.56 13.33
CA SER A 85 21.32 2.76 14.35
C SER A 85 21.41 1.26 14.03
N THR A 86 21.60 0.47 15.08
CA THR A 86 21.48 -1.01 15.03
C THR A 86 20.23 -1.50 15.77
N GLU A 87 19.39 -0.58 16.25
CA GLU A 87 18.18 -0.90 17.01
C GLU A 87 16.92 -0.71 16.15
N MET A 88 17.02 0.10 15.11
CA MET A 88 15.89 0.44 14.25
C MET A 88 16.32 0.58 12.79
N ALA A 89 15.35 0.44 11.90
CA ALA A 89 15.40 0.88 10.51
C ALA A 89 14.20 1.78 10.22
N MET A 90 14.40 2.82 9.40
CA MET A 90 13.36 3.85 9.20
C MET A 90 12.11 3.30 8.51
N SER A 91 12.26 2.26 7.66
CA SER A 91 11.14 1.60 7.01
C SER A 91 10.36 0.67 7.95
N SER A 92 11.07 -0.14 8.77
CA SER A 92 10.47 -1.20 9.58
C SER A 92 10.27 -0.83 11.07
N GLY A 93 10.82 0.30 11.52
CA GLY A 93 10.83 0.67 12.93
C GLY A 93 11.83 -0.13 13.75
N ARG A 94 11.48 -0.54 14.96
CA ARG A 94 12.36 -1.30 15.86
C ARG A 94 12.66 -2.70 15.31
N LEU A 95 13.93 -3.09 15.26
CA LEU A 95 14.37 -4.37 14.71
C LEU A 95 14.06 -5.58 15.63
N ASP A 96 13.80 -5.33 16.92
CA ASP A 96 13.37 -6.34 17.90
C ASP A 96 11.85 -6.50 17.98
N SER A 97 11.08 -5.84 17.10
CA SER A 97 9.63 -5.95 17.02
C SER A 97 9.19 -7.29 16.42
N ASP A 98 8.00 -7.77 16.82
CA ASP A 98 7.31 -8.88 16.16
C ASP A 98 6.74 -8.53 14.79
N ASP A 99 6.66 -7.24 14.44
CA ASP A 99 6.22 -6.76 13.15
C ASP A 99 7.09 -7.35 12.01
N VAL A 100 6.48 -7.54 10.86
CA VAL A 100 7.17 -8.18 9.72
C VAL A 100 7.22 -7.20 8.55
N GLU A 101 8.43 -6.78 8.21
CA GLU A 101 8.69 -6.10 6.93
C GLU A 101 9.01 -7.16 5.87
N LEU A 102 8.35 -7.06 4.71
CA LEU A 102 8.60 -7.92 3.56
C LEU A 102 8.31 -7.16 2.26
N LEU A 103 8.73 -7.70 1.11
CA LEU A 103 8.41 -7.08 -0.16
C LEU A 103 6.92 -7.17 -0.46
N ARG A 104 6.33 -6.09 -0.98
CA ARG A 104 4.91 -6.02 -1.37
C ARG A 104 4.53 -7.15 -2.32
N GLU A 105 5.39 -7.45 -3.29
CA GLU A 105 5.14 -8.53 -4.27
C GLU A 105 5.05 -9.89 -3.61
N ASP A 106 5.90 -10.18 -2.59
CA ASP A 106 5.87 -11.45 -1.87
C ASP A 106 4.57 -11.62 -1.10
N LEU A 107 4.13 -10.58 -0.38
CA LEU A 107 2.84 -10.63 0.32
C LEU A 107 1.67 -10.82 -0.66
N SER A 108 1.67 -10.07 -1.77
CA SER A 108 0.61 -10.18 -2.78
C SER A 108 0.55 -11.58 -3.39
N LEU A 109 1.69 -12.20 -3.65
CA LEU A 109 1.77 -13.57 -4.16
C LEU A 109 1.26 -14.60 -3.14
N LEU A 110 1.67 -14.49 -1.87
CA LEU A 110 1.20 -15.39 -0.81
C LEU A 110 -0.32 -15.34 -0.65
N ILE A 111 -0.91 -14.15 -0.68
CA ILE A 111 -2.35 -14.00 -0.56
C ILE A 111 -3.06 -14.52 -1.81
N HIS A 112 -2.58 -14.20 -3.00
CA HIS A 112 -3.13 -14.71 -4.25
C HIS A 112 -3.09 -16.25 -4.30
N ASP A 113 -1.98 -16.86 -3.96
CA ASP A 113 -1.81 -18.32 -3.95
C ASP A 113 -2.77 -19.00 -2.97
N SER A 114 -3.16 -18.31 -1.89
CA SER A 114 -4.14 -18.82 -0.93
C SER A 114 -5.60 -18.74 -1.42
N THR A 115 -5.85 -18.12 -2.57
CA THR A 115 -7.21 -17.83 -3.09
C THR A 115 -7.44 -18.28 -4.54
N LYS A 116 -6.39 -18.54 -5.31
CA LYS A 116 -6.47 -18.77 -6.78
C LYS A 116 -7.36 -19.93 -7.21
N ASP A 117 -7.58 -20.91 -6.33
CA ASP A 117 -8.42 -22.08 -6.62
C ASP A 117 -9.91 -21.83 -6.31
N ASP A 118 -10.21 -20.83 -5.46
CA ASP A 118 -11.57 -20.53 -4.96
C ASP A 118 -12.14 -19.22 -5.54
N VAL A 119 -11.33 -18.40 -6.20
CA VAL A 119 -11.65 -17.04 -6.66
C VAL A 119 -11.35 -16.89 -8.15
N GLU A 120 -12.29 -16.30 -8.90
CA GLU A 120 -12.06 -15.93 -10.30
C GLU A 120 -11.21 -14.66 -10.38
N TYR A 121 -10.08 -14.70 -11.10
CA TYR A 121 -9.24 -13.53 -11.37
C TYR A 121 -9.32 -13.13 -12.84
N LEU A 122 -9.69 -11.88 -13.12
CA LEU A 122 -9.72 -11.25 -14.43
C LEU A 122 -8.57 -10.27 -14.54
N PHE A 123 -7.43 -10.74 -15.01
CA PHE A 123 -6.26 -9.89 -15.26
C PHE A 123 -6.35 -9.18 -16.63
N GLY A 124 -5.72 -8.02 -16.73
CA GLY A 124 -5.69 -7.22 -17.96
C GLY A 124 -7.03 -6.58 -18.29
N ASP A 125 -7.91 -6.39 -17.32
CA ASP A 125 -9.23 -5.79 -17.54
C ASP A 125 -9.54 -4.74 -16.45
N SER A 126 -10.48 -3.86 -16.72
CA SER A 126 -10.87 -2.77 -15.81
C SER A 126 -12.36 -2.47 -15.93
N ILE A 127 -12.95 -1.96 -14.85
CA ILE A 127 -14.34 -1.53 -14.82
C ILE A 127 -14.46 -0.19 -15.55
N THR A 128 -15.34 -0.09 -16.54
CA THR A 128 -15.62 1.16 -17.26
C THR A 128 -16.85 1.89 -16.75
N SER A 129 -17.86 1.14 -16.25
CA SER A 129 -19.05 1.72 -15.63
C SER A 129 -19.69 0.78 -14.63
N LEU A 130 -20.39 1.37 -13.66
CA LEU A 130 -21.20 0.70 -12.65
C LEU A 130 -22.59 1.31 -12.65
N ALA A 131 -23.62 0.48 -12.77
CA ALA A 131 -25.01 0.88 -12.63
C ALA A 131 -25.66 -0.04 -11.58
N GLN A 132 -26.22 0.54 -10.52
CA GLN A 132 -26.80 -0.23 -9.42
C GLN A 132 -28.30 0.05 -9.28
N ASP A 133 -29.05 -0.98 -8.86
CA ASP A 133 -30.45 -0.91 -8.49
C ASP A 133 -30.74 -1.79 -7.26
N GLU A 134 -32.01 -1.99 -6.91
CA GLU A 134 -32.42 -2.82 -5.76
C GLU A 134 -31.99 -4.30 -5.90
N ARG A 135 -31.70 -4.79 -7.11
CA ARG A 135 -31.37 -6.17 -7.40
C ARG A 135 -29.88 -6.46 -7.40
N GLY A 136 -29.04 -5.43 -7.68
CA GLY A 136 -27.59 -5.63 -7.76
C GLY A 136 -26.86 -4.48 -8.44
N VAL A 137 -25.64 -4.79 -8.90
CA VAL A 137 -24.77 -3.89 -9.64
C VAL A 137 -24.41 -4.52 -10.98
N ARG A 138 -24.68 -3.81 -12.07
CA ARG A 138 -24.20 -4.15 -13.39
C ARG A 138 -22.85 -3.49 -13.63
N ALA A 139 -21.79 -4.27 -13.64
CA ALA A 139 -20.44 -3.82 -13.99
C ALA A 139 -20.19 -4.05 -15.49
N VAL A 140 -19.64 -3.03 -16.17
CA VAL A 140 -19.16 -3.13 -17.56
C VAL A 140 -17.65 -3.07 -17.52
N PHE A 141 -17.00 -4.02 -18.19
CA PHE A 141 -15.54 -4.13 -18.27
C PHE A 141 -15.04 -3.63 -19.63
N GLU A 142 -13.77 -3.31 -19.72
CA GLU A 142 -13.13 -2.92 -20.99
C GLU A 142 -13.13 -4.08 -22.01
N ARG A 143 -12.96 -5.33 -21.54
CA ARG A 143 -12.79 -6.53 -22.38
C ARG A 143 -13.83 -7.60 -22.12
N ALA A 144 -14.14 -7.91 -20.86
CA ALA A 144 -15.04 -9.01 -20.50
C ALA A 144 -16.54 -8.70 -20.70
N GLY A 145 -16.88 -7.49 -21.21
CA GLY A 145 -18.26 -7.07 -21.43
C GLY A 145 -18.98 -6.71 -20.13
N ALA A 146 -20.29 -6.94 -20.06
CA ALA A 146 -21.10 -6.57 -18.91
C ALA A 146 -21.51 -7.80 -18.09
N ARG A 147 -21.34 -7.74 -16.74
CA ARG A 147 -21.71 -8.81 -15.81
C ARG A 147 -22.48 -8.24 -14.61
N PRO A 148 -23.49 -8.99 -14.11
CA PRO A 148 -24.20 -8.63 -12.87
C PRO A 148 -23.45 -9.15 -11.64
N PHE A 149 -23.52 -8.38 -10.55
CA PHE A 149 -23.03 -8.75 -9.22
C PHE A 149 -24.01 -8.24 -8.16
N ASP A 150 -24.02 -8.87 -7.00
CA ASP A 150 -24.80 -8.37 -5.86
C ASP A 150 -24.13 -7.18 -5.20
N LEU A 151 -22.79 -7.20 -5.11
CA LEU A 151 -21.98 -6.17 -4.46
C LEU A 151 -20.71 -5.89 -5.27
N VAL A 152 -20.17 -4.67 -5.10
CA VAL A 152 -18.87 -4.26 -5.67
C VAL A 152 -18.00 -3.65 -4.57
N VAL A 153 -16.73 -4.04 -4.53
CA VAL A 153 -15.73 -3.46 -3.62
C VAL A 153 -14.58 -2.87 -4.41
N GLY A 154 -14.34 -1.57 -4.24
CA GLY A 154 -13.15 -0.91 -4.76
C GLY A 154 -11.97 -1.10 -3.81
N ALA A 155 -10.98 -1.89 -4.22
CA ALA A 155 -9.71 -2.15 -3.53
C ALA A 155 -8.52 -1.79 -4.44
N ASP A 156 -8.72 -0.82 -5.33
CA ASP A 156 -7.90 -0.45 -6.48
C ASP A 156 -6.94 0.73 -6.19
N GLY A 157 -6.65 0.97 -4.90
CA GLY A 157 -5.55 1.81 -4.44
C GLY A 157 -5.85 3.32 -4.46
N LEU A 158 -4.79 4.12 -4.30
CA LEU A 158 -4.86 5.57 -4.16
C LEU A 158 -5.64 6.25 -5.30
N HIS A 159 -5.44 5.80 -6.54
CA HIS A 159 -6.10 6.30 -7.75
C HIS A 159 -7.31 5.45 -8.14
N SER A 160 -8.15 5.13 -7.15
CA SER A 160 -9.29 4.22 -7.31
C SER A 160 -10.25 4.64 -8.42
N ASN A 161 -10.41 3.74 -9.39
CA ASN A 161 -11.38 3.88 -10.46
C ASN A 161 -12.82 3.69 -9.93
N VAL A 162 -13.02 2.77 -8.98
CA VAL A 162 -14.35 2.58 -8.36
C VAL A 162 -14.77 3.82 -7.60
N ARG A 163 -13.85 4.45 -6.83
CA ARG A 163 -14.13 5.73 -6.17
C ARG A 163 -14.55 6.80 -7.18
N ARG A 164 -13.82 6.94 -8.28
CA ARG A 164 -14.14 7.89 -9.35
C ARG A 164 -15.51 7.65 -9.99
N LEU A 165 -15.87 6.38 -10.23
CA LEU A 165 -17.14 6.01 -10.88
C LEU A 165 -18.37 6.24 -9.99
N VAL A 166 -18.22 6.14 -8.66
CA VAL A 166 -19.37 6.09 -7.73
C VAL A 166 -19.45 7.32 -6.82
N PHE A 167 -18.30 7.89 -6.44
CA PHE A 167 -18.27 8.97 -5.45
C PHE A 167 -17.89 10.33 -6.05
N GLY A 168 -17.20 10.36 -7.17
CA GLY A 168 -16.79 11.61 -7.82
C GLY A 168 -15.29 11.67 -8.15
N PRO A 169 -14.85 12.83 -8.64
CA PRO A 169 -13.48 13.02 -9.09
C PRO A 169 -12.47 12.91 -7.94
N GLU A 170 -11.27 12.41 -8.25
CA GLU A 170 -10.22 12.12 -7.29
C GLU A 170 -9.81 13.33 -6.45
N GLN A 171 -9.78 14.50 -7.04
CA GLN A 171 -9.37 15.77 -6.42
C GLN A 171 -10.24 16.17 -5.21
N GLU A 172 -11.44 15.60 -5.08
CA GLU A 172 -12.32 15.85 -3.93
C GLU A 172 -11.88 15.05 -2.68
N PHE A 173 -11.07 13.99 -2.85
CA PHE A 173 -10.77 13.03 -1.79
C PHE A 173 -9.29 12.86 -1.50
N VAL A 174 -8.41 13.07 -2.49
CA VAL A 174 -6.97 12.86 -2.35
C VAL A 174 -6.29 14.16 -1.90
N HIS A 175 -5.66 14.08 -0.73
CA HIS A 175 -4.94 15.19 -0.10
C HIS A 175 -3.43 14.95 -0.20
N HIS A 176 -2.79 15.75 -1.04
CA HIS A 176 -1.35 15.70 -1.25
C HIS A 176 -0.57 16.17 -0.01
N LEU A 177 0.54 15.47 0.31
CA LEU A 177 1.38 15.76 1.48
C LEU A 177 2.72 16.45 1.14
N GLY A 178 2.88 16.98 -0.07
CA GLY A 178 4.08 17.73 -0.46
C GLY A 178 5.29 16.86 -0.80
N THR A 179 5.19 15.53 -0.79
CA THR A 179 6.31 14.63 -1.07
C THR A 179 5.94 13.68 -2.21
N TYR A 180 6.91 13.42 -3.08
CA TYR A 180 6.84 12.44 -4.16
C TYR A 180 7.91 11.39 -3.97
N LEU A 181 7.64 10.17 -4.38
CA LEU A 181 8.55 9.05 -4.25
C LEU A 181 8.56 8.21 -5.53
N SER A 182 9.75 7.90 -6.02
CA SER A 182 9.97 6.84 -7.00
C SER A 182 10.58 5.62 -6.32
N ILE A 183 10.24 4.43 -6.81
CA ILE A 183 10.74 3.15 -6.29
C ILE A 183 11.10 2.28 -7.49
N PHE A 184 12.27 1.66 -7.43
CA PHE A 184 12.73 0.73 -8.46
C PHE A 184 13.78 -0.23 -7.92
N SER A 185 14.03 -1.30 -8.67
CA SER A 185 15.08 -2.28 -8.35
C SER A 185 16.31 -2.10 -9.22
N MET A 186 17.46 -2.52 -8.69
CA MET A 186 18.72 -2.64 -9.40
C MET A 186 19.60 -3.70 -8.74
N ASP A 187 20.63 -4.15 -9.45
CA ASP A 187 21.63 -5.06 -8.87
C ASP A 187 22.34 -4.41 -7.67
N ASN A 188 22.70 -5.21 -6.67
CA ASN A 188 23.45 -4.73 -5.49
C ASN A 188 24.91 -4.41 -5.83
N CYS A 189 25.10 -3.35 -6.60
CA CYS A 189 26.43 -2.85 -6.98
C CYS A 189 27.12 -2.01 -5.88
N LEU A 190 26.43 -1.75 -4.75
CA LEU A 190 26.98 -1.02 -3.61
C LEU A 190 27.53 -1.96 -2.53
N GLY A 191 27.30 -3.26 -2.65
CA GLY A 191 27.77 -4.25 -1.69
C GLY A 191 27.12 -4.11 -0.31
N LEU A 192 25.88 -3.61 -0.24
CA LEU A 192 25.14 -3.49 1.02
C LEU A 192 24.74 -4.90 1.51
N GLU A 193 24.99 -5.17 2.78
CA GLU A 193 24.65 -6.44 3.44
C GLU A 193 23.70 -6.19 4.61
N ASN A 194 22.41 -6.47 4.43
CA ASN A 194 21.36 -6.32 5.46
C ASN A 194 21.37 -4.94 6.14
N TRP A 195 21.66 -3.88 5.41
CA TRP A 195 21.82 -2.54 5.94
C TRP A 195 21.09 -1.53 5.07
N GLN A 196 20.22 -0.71 5.70
CA GLN A 196 19.55 0.39 5.01
C GLN A 196 20.46 1.63 5.00
N THR A 197 20.51 2.29 3.86
CA THR A 197 21.18 3.57 3.70
C THR A 197 20.16 4.61 3.28
N TRP A 198 19.95 5.60 4.12
CA TRP A 198 19.11 6.76 3.86
C TRP A 198 19.98 7.97 3.60
N PHE A 199 19.55 8.86 2.75
CA PHE A 199 20.24 10.13 2.52
C PHE A 199 19.24 11.27 2.39
N ASN A 200 19.69 12.48 2.76
CA ASN A 200 18.91 13.72 2.65
C ASN A 200 19.79 14.82 2.10
N ASP A 201 19.32 15.53 1.07
CA ASP A 201 19.97 16.68 0.48
C ASP A 201 18.93 17.80 0.25
N GLY A 202 18.53 18.46 1.32
CA GLY A 202 17.54 19.53 1.29
C GLY A 202 16.13 19.04 0.88
N ASN A 203 15.69 19.44 -0.32
CA ASN A 203 14.37 19.06 -0.85
C ASN A 203 14.34 17.69 -1.52
N THR A 204 15.47 16.99 -1.57
CA THR A 204 15.61 15.66 -2.17
C THR A 204 16.17 14.69 -1.15
N GLY A 205 15.91 13.42 -1.35
CA GLY A 205 16.43 12.38 -0.48
C GLY A 205 16.04 11.00 -0.99
N GLY A 206 16.40 9.97 -0.23
CA GLY A 206 16.05 8.63 -0.63
C GLY A 206 16.51 7.57 0.34
N ALA A 207 16.23 6.32 -0.03
CA ALA A 207 16.64 5.14 0.69
C ALA A 207 17.12 4.06 -0.27
N ILE A 208 18.13 3.34 0.16
CA ILE A 208 18.68 2.18 -0.55
C ILE A 208 18.78 1.05 0.44
N TYR A 209 18.23 -0.10 0.12
CA TYR A 209 18.33 -1.27 0.98
C TYR A 209 18.38 -2.56 0.17
N PRO A 210 19.20 -3.53 0.61
CA PRO A 210 19.34 -4.79 -0.08
C PRO A 210 18.16 -5.72 0.22
N VAL A 211 17.78 -6.50 -0.79
CA VAL A 211 16.73 -7.51 -0.73
C VAL A 211 17.21 -8.78 -1.45
N ARG A 212 16.40 -9.85 -1.47
CA ARG A 212 16.74 -11.09 -2.20
C ARG A 212 18.11 -11.64 -1.81
N ASP A 213 18.34 -11.81 -0.50
CA ASP A 213 19.63 -12.25 0.06
C ASP A 213 20.83 -11.37 -0.38
N ASN A 214 20.61 -10.06 -0.39
CA ASN A 214 21.56 -9.02 -0.75
C ASN A 214 22.01 -9.02 -2.23
N THR A 215 21.28 -9.66 -3.13
CA THR A 215 21.62 -9.65 -4.56
C THR A 215 21.05 -8.45 -5.29
N GLU A 216 20.00 -7.84 -4.76
CA GLU A 216 19.24 -6.76 -5.36
C GLU A 216 19.08 -5.60 -4.38
N LEU A 217 19.02 -4.38 -4.89
CA LEU A 217 18.65 -3.18 -4.12
C LEU A 217 17.25 -2.71 -4.47
N ARG A 218 16.51 -2.30 -3.47
CA ARG A 218 15.38 -1.39 -3.62
C ARG A 218 15.89 0.03 -3.41
N VAL A 219 15.62 0.87 -4.39
CA VAL A 219 16.00 2.28 -4.40
C VAL A 219 14.74 3.12 -4.35
N ASN A 220 14.70 4.02 -3.39
CA ASN A 220 13.67 5.03 -3.25
C ASN A 220 14.32 6.39 -3.49
N LEU A 221 13.84 7.16 -4.48
CA LEU A 221 14.24 8.55 -4.68
C LEU A 221 13.03 9.44 -4.49
N GLY A 222 13.12 10.37 -3.55
CA GLY A 222 12.02 11.27 -3.18
C GLY A 222 12.40 12.74 -3.30
N PHE A 223 11.40 13.57 -3.48
CA PHE A 223 11.55 15.02 -3.45
C PHE A 223 10.33 15.69 -2.82
N HIS A 224 10.56 16.86 -2.24
CA HIS A 224 9.50 17.72 -1.75
C HIS A 224 9.09 18.74 -2.81
N ALA A 225 7.78 19.03 -2.93
CA ALA A 225 7.22 20.08 -3.76
C ALA A 225 6.06 20.76 -3.01
N GLU A 226 6.16 22.07 -2.83
CA GLU A 226 5.12 22.89 -2.15
C GLU A 226 3.79 22.82 -2.90
N GLU A 227 3.84 22.89 -4.24
CA GLU A 227 2.67 22.81 -5.10
C GLU A 227 2.54 21.41 -5.71
N PRO A 228 1.30 20.91 -5.89
CA PRO A 228 1.07 19.62 -6.53
C PRO A 228 1.67 19.57 -7.95
N VAL A 229 2.47 18.54 -8.20
CA VAL A 229 3.06 18.30 -9.52
C VAL A 229 2.05 17.56 -10.39
N THR A 230 1.79 18.08 -11.57
CA THR A 230 0.93 17.41 -12.55
C THR A 230 1.76 16.42 -13.37
N TYR A 231 1.33 15.16 -13.41
CA TYR A 231 1.95 14.11 -14.22
C TYR A 231 0.89 13.09 -14.67
N ASP A 232 1.16 12.38 -15.76
CA ASP A 232 0.34 11.26 -16.20
C ASP A 232 0.85 9.96 -15.53
N HIS A 233 -0.01 9.29 -14.79
CA HIS A 233 0.28 8.00 -14.14
C HIS A 233 0.60 6.86 -15.12
N ARG A 234 0.37 7.06 -16.43
CA ARG A 234 0.63 6.08 -17.48
C ARG A 234 1.93 6.36 -18.25
N ASP A 235 2.45 7.58 -18.16
CA ASP A 235 3.69 7.98 -18.84
C ASP A 235 4.91 7.80 -17.93
N VAL A 236 5.39 6.56 -17.84
CA VAL A 236 6.55 6.18 -17.02
C VAL A 236 7.81 6.97 -17.43
N GLU A 237 7.99 7.23 -18.71
CA GLU A 237 9.15 8.00 -19.19
C GLU A 237 9.10 9.47 -18.76
N ALA A 238 7.92 10.08 -18.78
CA ALA A 238 7.75 11.43 -18.23
C ALA A 238 7.99 11.47 -16.72
N GLN A 239 7.53 10.45 -16.00
CA GLN A 239 7.77 10.33 -14.54
C GLN A 239 9.26 10.19 -14.23
N LYS A 240 10.01 9.35 -14.96
CA LYS A 240 11.47 9.21 -14.81
C LYS A 240 12.19 10.54 -15.09
N ARG A 241 11.78 11.27 -16.14
CA ARG A 241 12.33 12.63 -16.43
C ARG A 241 12.04 13.57 -15.26
N LEU A 242 10.82 13.60 -14.76
CA LEU A 242 10.41 14.43 -13.63
C LEU A 242 11.29 14.16 -12.40
N VAL A 243 11.55 12.89 -12.06
CA VAL A 243 12.45 12.53 -10.97
C VAL A 243 13.87 13.02 -11.24
N ALA A 244 14.42 12.74 -12.41
CA ALA A 244 15.80 13.12 -12.75
C ALA A 244 16.03 14.65 -12.70
N GLU A 245 15.05 15.45 -13.14
CA GLU A 245 15.10 16.91 -13.10
C GLU A 245 15.14 17.49 -11.68
N ARG A 246 14.72 16.73 -10.67
CA ARG A 246 14.77 17.15 -9.27
C ARG A 246 16.15 16.98 -8.61
N TYR A 247 17.07 16.30 -9.28
CA TYR A 247 18.43 16.03 -8.78
C TYR A 247 19.52 16.65 -9.70
N PRO A 248 19.48 17.97 -10.02
CA PRO A 248 20.39 18.58 -10.99
C PRO A 248 21.86 18.50 -10.56
N ASP A 249 22.11 18.63 -9.26
CA ASP A 249 23.44 18.64 -8.66
C ASP A 249 23.73 17.38 -7.85
N ALA A 250 23.15 16.24 -8.29
CA ALA A 250 23.26 14.97 -7.60
C ALA A 250 24.73 14.57 -7.35
N ARG A 251 25.03 14.23 -6.09
CA ARG A 251 26.37 13.83 -5.63
C ARG A 251 26.33 12.38 -5.11
N TRP A 252 27.39 11.94 -4.49
CA TRP A 252 27.52 10.59 -3.93
C TRP A 252 27.16 9.52 -4.97
N GLU A 253 26.33 8.57 -4.64
CA GLU A 253 25.87 7.49 -5.53
C GLU A 253 24.61 7.87 -6.34
N VAL A 254 23.97 9.01 -6.06
CA VAL A 254 22.70 9.40 -6.71
C VAL A 254 22.79 9.44 -8.25
N PRO A 255 23.91 9.92 -8.88
CA PRO A 255 24.04 9.83 -10.33
C PRO A 255 24.02 8.39 -10.87
N ARG A 256 24.50 7.41 -10.11
CA ARG A 256 24.43 5.98 -10.46
C ARG A 256 23.01 5.46 -10.34
N LEU A 257 22.31 5.83 -9.26
CA LEU A 257 20.91 5.44 -9.02
C LEU A 257 20.00 5.99 -10.14
N LEU A 258 20.17 7.26 -10.53
CA LEU A 258 19.42 7.86 -11.63
C LEU A 258 19.65 7.15 -12.97
N ARG A 259 20.89 6.70 -13.26
CA ARG A 259 21.14 5.87 -14.45
C ARG A 259 20.42 4.54 -14.38
N ALA A 260 20.51 3.84 -13.25
CA ALA A 260 19.83 2.55 -13.05
C ALA A 260 18.29 2.66 -13.14
N MET A 261 17.73 3.78 -12.70
CA MET A 261 16.29 4.06 -12.82
C MET A 261 15.77 3.94 -14.26
N TRP A 262 16.55 4.37 -15.26
CA TRP A 262 16.14 4.31 -16.66
C TRP A 262 15.97 2.88 -17.18
N ASP A 263 16.81 1.97 -16.71
CA ASP A 263 16.82 0.56 -17.13
C ASP A 263 15.96 -0.34 -16.20
N ALA A 264 15.43 0.20 -15.10
CA ALA A 264 14.68 -0.56 -14.12
C ALA A 264 13.34 -1.09 -14.70
N PRO A 265 13.07 -2.40 -14.55
CA PRO A 265 11.86 -3.03 -15.11
C PRO A 265 10.59 -2.77 -14.30
N ASP A 266 10.74 -2.32 -13.05
CA ASP A 266 9.68 -2.24 -12.04
C ASP A 266 9.50 -0.82 -11.47
N PHE A 267 9.83 0.21 -12.27
CA PHE A 267 9.70 1.59 -11.84
C PHE A 267 8.27 1.94 -11.42
N TYR A 268 8.16 2.54 -10.25
CA TYR A 268 6.94 3.12 -9.69
C TYR A 268 7.19 4.57 -9.27
N PHE A 269 6.20 5.43 -9.47
CA PHE A 269 6.24 6.82 -9.03
C PHE A 269 4.87 7.25 -8.56
N ASP A 270 4.80 7.93 -7.42
CA ASP A 270 3.56 8.51 -6.91
C ASP A 270 3.81 9.62 -5.89
N SER A 271 2.74 10.38 -5.60
CA SER A 271 2.70 11.32 -4.50
C SER A 271 2.44 10.61 -3.18
N MET A 272 3.02 11.11 -2.10
CA MET A 272 2.58 10.79 -0.74
C MET A 272 1.29 11.54 -0.46
N ALA A 273 0.19 10.82 -0.32
CA ALA A 273 -1.13 11.40 -0.18
C ALA A 273 -1.99 10.63 0.81
N GLN A 274 -3.05 11.25 1.29
CA GLN A 274 -4.11 10.63 2.07
C GLN A 274 -5.43 10.66 1.30
N VAL A 275 -6.26 9.65 1.51
CA VAL A 275 -7.66 9.67 1.07
C VAL A 275 -8.54 9.95 2.26
N ARG A 276 -9.32 11.05 2.17
CA ARG A 276 -10.26 11.46 3.21
C ARG A 276 -11.66 11.54 2.62
N MET A 277 -12.57 10.74 3.16
CA MET A 277 -13.94 10.63 2.69
C MET A 277 -14.91 10.58 3.88
N GLU A 278 -16.04 11.29 3.76
CA GLU A 278 -17.11 11.27 4.76
C GLU A 278 -17.78 9.91 4.87
N ARG A 279 -17.87 9.17 3.76
CA ARG A 279 -18.44 7.83 3.68
C ARG A 279 -17.66 6.98 2.67
N TRP A 280 -17.56 5.68 2.96
CA TRP A 280 -16.86 4.73 2.07
C TRP A 280 -17.81 3.86 1.27
N SER A 281 -19.12 4.00 1.48
CA SER A 281 -20.13 3.16 0.83
C SER A 281 -21.23 4.00 0.19
N ALA A 282 -21.77 3.50 -0.94
CA ALA A 282 -22.89 4.07 -1.65
C ALA A 282 -23.75 2.94 -2.26
N GLY A 283 -24.91 2.65 -1.63
CA GLY A 283 -25.77 1.54 -2.02
C GLY A 283 -25.03 0.20 -1.89
N ARG A 284 -24.81 -0.49 -3.02
CA ARG A 284 -24.17 -1.81 -3.11
C ARG A 284 -22.67 -1.76 -3.39
N VAL A 285 -22.08 -0.57 -3.36
CA VAL A 285 -20.65 -0.37 -3.60
C VAL A 285 -19.97 0.15 -2.35
N THR A 286 -18.83 -0.42 -1.97
CA THR A 286 -17.98 0.07 -0.87
C THR A 286 -16.51 0.12 -1.30
N LEU A 287 -15.70 0.85 -0.53
CA LEU A 287 -14.26 1.00 -0.74
C LEU A 287 -13.48 0.33 0.39
N LEU A 288 -12.27 -0.16 0.06
CA LEU A 288 -11.39 -0.88 0.97
C LEU A 288 -9.94 -0.43 0.78
N GLY A 289 -9.22 -0.24 1.88
CA GLY A 289 -7.81 0.13 1.87
C GLY A 289 -7.59 1.54 1.29
N ASP A 290 -6.52 1.72 0.53
CA ASP A 290 -6.15 3.03 -0.02
C ASP A 290 -7.22 3.64 -0.92
N ALA A 291 -8.12 2.84 -1.49
CA ALA A 291 -9.24 3.34 -2.28
C ALA A 291 -10.21 4.20 -1.47
N GLY A 292 -10.40 3.89 -0.19
CA GLY A 292 -11.35 4.59 0.70
C GLY A 292 -10.70 5.46 1.77
N TYR A 293 -9.49 5.08 2.23
CA TYR A 293 -8.91 5.68 3.43
C TYR A 293 -7.38 5.58 3.52
N CYS A 294 -6.69 5.76 2.40
CA CYS A 294 -5.22 5.80 2.40
C CYS A 294 -4.68 6.71 3.51
N ALA A 295 -3.81 6.16 4.36
CA ALA A 295 -3.16 6.92 5.43
C ALA A 295 -1.82 7.54 4.99
N SER A 296 -1.40 7.36 3.74
CA SER A 296 -0.09 7.63 3.19
C SER A 296 0.97 6.56 3.55
N PRO A 297 1.92 6.26 2.65
CA PRO A 297 3.11 5.47 2.97
C PRO A 297 3.90 5.99 4.17
N LEU A 298 3.86 7.31 4.44
CA LEU A 298 4.51 7.94 5.60
C LEU A 298 3.97 7.46 6.96
N SER A 299 2.78 6.85 7.00
CA SER A 299 2.24 6.24 8.22
C SER A 299 2.87 4.88 8.54
N GLY A 300 3.48 4.20 7.56
CA GLY A 300 3.96 2.82 7.68
C GLY A 300 2.86 1.78 7.94
N GLN A 301 1.56 2.12 7.73
CA GLN A 301 0.42 1.30 8.15
C GLN A 301 -0.53 0.90 7.01
N GLY A 302 -0.26 1.32 5.77
CA GLY A 302 -1.18 1.07 4.64
C GLY A 302 -1.54 -0.39 4.46
N THR A 303 -0.56 -1.29 4.54
CA THR A 303 -0.77 -2.75 4.45
C THR A 303 -1.60 -3.29 5.61
N SER A 304 -1.31 -2.84 6.83
CA SER A 304 -2.07 -3.25 8.01
C SER A 304 -3.52 -2.81 7.94
N LEU A 305 -3.78 -1.57 7.49
CA LEU A 305 -5.13 -1.04 7.23
C LEU A 305 -5.87 -1.86 6.16
N ALA A 306 -5.18 -2.26 5.10
CA ALA A 306 -5.75 -3.07 4.02
C ALA A 306 -6.17 -4.47 4.51
N LEU A 307 -5.28 -5.16 5.23
CA LEU A 307 -5.52 -6.52 5.76
C LEU A 307 -6.64 -6.54 6.81
N VAL A 308 -6.57 -5.64 7.78
CA VAL A 308 -7.58 -5.54 8.85
C VAL A 308 -8.92 -5.10 8.27
N GLY A 309 -8.94 -4.12 7.38
CA GLY A 309 -10.16 -3.68 6.70
C GLY A 309 -10.83 -4.80 5.91
N ALA A 310 -10.05 -5.62 5.19
CA ALA A 310 -10.53 -6.79 4.46
C ALA A 310 -11.19 -7.81 5.40
N TYR A 311 -10.55 -8.11 6.52
CA TYR A 311 -11.11 -9.01 7.53
C TYR A 311 -12.40 -8.48 8.14
N VAL A 312 -12.41 -7.20 8.56
CA VAL A 312 -13.59 -6.58 9.18
C VAL A 312 -14.77 -6.56 8.20
N LEU A 313 -14.55 -6.12 6.96
CA LEU A 313 -15.60 -6.07 5.94
C LEU A 313 -16.19 -7.45 5.65
N ALA A 314 -15.35 -8.48 5.50
CA ALA A 314 -15.83 -9.84 5.29
C ALA A 314 -16.63 -10.38 6.48
N ALA A 315 -16.16 -10.13 7.71
CA ALA A 315 -16.83 -10.58 8.91
C ALA A 315 -18.21 -9.91 9.10
N GLU A 316 -18.35 -8.64 8.78
CA GLU A 316 -19.63 -7.94 8.87
C GLU A 316 -20.60 -8.39 7.75
N LEU A 317 -20.11 -8.60 6.52
CA LEU A 317 -20.90 -9.15 5.40
C LEU A 317 -21.38 -10.59 5.67
N ALA A 318 -20.63 -11.39 6.41
CA ALA A 318 -21.03 -12.73 6.79
C ALA A 318 -22.17 -12.76 7.84
N ARG A 319 -22.39 -11.64 8.56
CA ARG A 319 -23.36 -11.55 9.66
C ARG A 319 -24.67 -10.87 9.29
N SER A 320 -24.62 -9.95 8.34
CA SER A 320 -25.75 -9.07 8.05
C SER A 320 -25.86 -8.73 6.56
N GLY A 321 -26.99 -8.15 6.16
CA GLY A 321 -27.16 -7.58 4.83
C GLY A 321 -26.15 -6.44 4.59
N HIS A 322 -25.86 -6.17 3.33
CA HIS A 322 -24.79 -5.26 2.92
C HIS A 322 -24.91 -3.84 3.52
N GLU A 323 -26.10 -3.28 3.65
CA GLU A 323 -26.29 -1.93 4.22
C GLU A 323 -25.80 -1.87 5.67
N ALA A 324 -26.23 -2.83 6.51
CA ALA A 324 -25.80 -2.90 7.89
C ALA A 324 -24.33 -3.31 8.02
N ALA A 325 -23.85 -4.21 7.15
CA ALA A 325 -22.45 -4.63 7.13
C ALA A 325 -21.50 -3.47 6.77
N PHE A 326 -21.82 -2.68 5.76
CA PHE A 326 -21.03 -1.52 5.36
C PHE A 326 -20.98 -0.44 6.44
N ALA A 327 -22.13 -0.18 7.10
CA ALA A 327 -22.18 0.75 8.22
C ALA A 327 -21.31 0.28 9.40
N ALA A 328 -21.43 -0.99 9.79
CA ALA A 328 -20.64 -1.56 10.89
C ALA A 328 -19.14 -1.64 10.57
N TYR A 329 -18.79 -1.94 9.31
CA TYR A 329 -17.42 -1.89 8.83
C TYR A 329 -16.83 -0.48 8.97
N GLU A 330 -17.53 0.53 8.48
CA GLU A 330 -17.10 1.93 8.54
C GLU A 330 -17.01 2.43 9.98
N GLU A 331 -18.01 2.17 10.82
CA GLU A 331 -18.01 2.54 12.24
C GLU A 331 -16.80 1.97 12.98
N ARG A 332 -16.44 0.70 12.72
CA ARG A 332 -15.33 0.03 13.37
C ARG A 332 -13.97 0.51 12.88
N MET A 333 -13.83 0.72 11.58
CA MET A 333 -12.54 1.06 10.97
C MET A 333 -12.19 2.55 11.10
N ARG A 334 -13.18 3.44 11.07
CA ARG A 334 -12.97 4.89 11.00
C ARG A 334 -12.09 5.44 12.11
N PRO A 335 -12.31 5.16 13.41
CA PRO A 335 -11.45 5.68 14.46
C PRO A 335 -9.98 5.24 14.31
N TRP A 336 -9.77 4.00 13.85
CA TRP A 336 -8.42 3.50 13.63
C TRP A 336 -7.75 4.09 12.40
N VAL A 337 -8.50 4.31 11.34
CA VAL A 337 -8.03 5.03 10.13
C VAL A 337 -7.60 6.46 10.49
N GLU A 338 -8.40 7.19 11.24
CA GLU A 338 -8.10 8.56 11.68
C GLU A 338 -6.83 8.64 12.52
N LEU A 339 -6.63 7.68 13.46
CA LEU A 339 -5.38 7.58 14.22
C LEU A 339 -4.17 7.36 13.31
N ASN A 340 -4.29 6.50 12.28
CA ASN A 340 -3.20 6.22 11.34
C ASN A 340 -2.92 7.41 10.40
N GLN A 341 -3.94 8.17 10.01
CA GLN A 341 -3.77 9.38 9.23
C GLN A 341 -3.09 10.50 10.05
N ALA A 342 -3.43 10.61 11.34
CA ALA A 342 -2.83 11.59 12.25
C ALA A 342 -1.34 11.31 12.55
N LEU A 343 -0.86 10.05 12.44
CA LEU A 343 0.57 9.73 12.60
C LEU A 343 1.45 10.55 11.65
N VAL A 344 0.99 10.82 10.45
CA VAL A 344 1.77 11.56 9.45
C VAL A 344 1.90 13.05 9.81
N GLU A 345 0.86 13.64 10.38
CA GLU A 345 0.85 15.04 10.80
C GLU A 345 1.80 15.24 12.00
N ASN A 346 1.72 14.33 12.98
CA ASN A 346 2.57 14.37 14.18
C ASN A 346 4.06 14.13 13.87
N ASN A 347 4.38 13.24 12.91
CA ASN A 347 5.76 12.96 12.54
C ASN A 347 6.46 14.12 11.81
N ARG A 348 5.71 15.04 11.19
CA ARG A 348 6.28 16.26 10.59
C ARG A 348 6.77 17.25 11.64
N ASP A 349 6.08 17.32 12.78
CA ASP A 349 6.41 18.27 13.87
C ASP A 349 7.49 17.71 14.82
N GLN A 350 7.74 16.39 14.81
CA GLN A 350 8.64 15.70 15.76
C GLN A 350 9.98 15.24 15.18
N SER A 351 10.44 15.80 14.08
CA SER A 351 11.74 15.44 13.47
C SER A 351 12.97 15.68 14.40
N GLU A 352 12.78 16.20 15.61
CA GLU A 352 13.86 16.55 16.58
C GLU A 352 13.85 15.72 17.88
N GLU A 353 12.84 14.90 18.20
CA GLU A 353 12.81 14.16 19.48
C GLU A 353 12.53 12.66 19.29
N ILE A 354 13.56 11.89 18.94
CA ILE A 354 13.57 10.45 19.20
C ILE A 354 14.02 10.26 20.65
N SER A 355 13.12 10.49 21.60
CA SER A 355 13.35 10.16 23.00
C SER A 355 12.81 8.77 23.32
N SER A 356 13.50 8.07 24.22
CA SER A 356 13.25 6.72 24.71
C SER A 356 11.85 6.56 25.34
N GLY A 357 10.87 6.17 24.52
CA GLY A 357 9.49 5.85 24.93
C GLY A 357 8.82 4.98 23.85
N GLU A 358 7.67 4.39 24.17
CA GLU A 358 6.86 3.72 23.16
C GLU A 358 6.52 4.71 22.03
N SER A 359 6.83 4.32 20.80
CA SER A 359 6.53 5.13 19.62
C SER A 359 4.99 5.30 19.49
N PRO A 360 4.48 6.45 19.03
CA PRO A 360 3.06 6.62 18.69
C PRO A 360 2.53 5.48 17.80
N LEU A 361 3.38 4.96 16.93
CA LEU A 361 3.10 3.82 16.08
C LEU A 361 2.78 2.54 16.87
N ASP A 362 3.49 2.27 17.98
CA ASP A 362 3.27 1.07 18.80
C ASP A 362 1.90 1.06 19.46
N HIS A 363 1.40 2.23 19.81
CA HIS A 363 0.03 2.39 20.31
C HIS A 363 -0.99 2.20 19.18
N VAL A 364 -0.81 2.87 18.05
CA VAL A 364 -1.79 2.93 16.95
C VAL A 364 -1.94 1.57 16.25
N LYS A 365 -0.86 0.81 16.03
CA LYS A 365 -0.92 -0.49 15.32
C LYS A 365 -1.82 -1.53 15.97
N ASN A 366 -2.12 -1.38 17.29
CA ASN A 366 -2.95 -2.28 18.08
C ASN A 366 -4.29 -1.65 18.52
N ALA A 367 -4.61 -0.42 18.11
CA ALA A 367 -5.77 0.32 18.60
C ALA A 367 -7.11 -0.14 18.01
N ILE A 368 -7.17 -1.28 17.33
CA ILE A 368 -8.40 -1.87 16.79
C ILE A 368 -8.62 -3.28 17.29
N GLN A 369 -9.87 -3.62 17.61
CA GLN A 369 -10.28 -4.97 17.98
C GLN A 369 -10.98 -5.66 16.80
N LEU A 370 -10.46 -6.83 16.41
CA LEU A 370 -11.05 -7.64 15.35
C LEU A 370 -12.40 -8.22 15.81
N PRO A 371 -13.39 -8.28 14.92
CA PRO A 371 -14.62 -9.05 15.17
C PRO A 371 -14.29 -10.54 15.36
N ARG A 372 -15.11 -11.22 16.20
CA ARG A 372 -14.93 -12.66 16.51
C ARG A 372 -15.42 -13.52 15.38
#